data_20da5532837822a4d9a712fffb0bf1f9
#
_entry.id   20da5532837822a4d9a712fffb0bf1f9
#
_cell.length_a   1.000
_cell.length_b   1.000
_cell.length_c   1.000
_cell.angle_alpha   90.00
_cell.angle_beta   90.00
_cell.angle_gamma   90.00
#
_symmetry.space_group_name_H-M   'P 1'
#
loop_
_entity.id
_entity.type
_entity.pdbx_description
1 polymer ?
#
loop_
_entity_poly.entity_id
_entity_poly.type
_entity_poly.pdbx_seq_one_letter_code
_entity_poly.pdbx_strand_id
1 'polypeptide(L)'
;QAYKVVQEIEEEYQDGRISPGERYNKVVDRWGEVTNAVADELTRELGREVIRDADGKEFESESLNPIYMMVDSGARGSQQQVRQLAGMRGLMAKPSGEIIETPITANFREGLSVLQYFVSTHGARKGLADTALKTANSGYLTRRLVDVSQDCIVTETDCGTIDGIEVTALLEAGRDRKSVV
;
A
#
# COMPACT_ATOMS: atom_id res chain seq x y z
N GLN A 1 2.27 0.11 22.91
CA GLN A 1 1.98 -1.34 22.93
C GLN A 1 2.91 -2.10 21.99
N ALA A 2 3.08 -1.72 20.71
CA ALA A 2 3.92 -2.41 19.74
C ALA A 2 5.38 -2.60 20.19
N TYR A 3 5.99 -1.54 20.71
CA TYR A 3 7.37 -1.63 21.23
C TYR A 3 7.54 -2.65 22.36
N LYS A 4 6.53 -2.82 23.21
CA LYS A 4 6.57 -3.82 24.29
C LYS A 4 6.56 -5.24 23.73
N VAL A 5 5.69 -5.51 22.75
CA VAL A 5 5.64 -6.82 22.09
C VAL A 5 6.93 -7.13 21.34
N VAL A 6 7.52 -6.14 20.67
CA VAL A 6 8.83 -6.31 20.01
C VAL A 6 9.93 -6.61 21.00
N GLN A 7 9.89 -5.98 22.18
CA GLN A 7 10.84 -6.26 23.26
C GLN A 7 10.65 -7.68 23.82
N GLU A 8 9.42 -8.13 24.00
CA GLU A 8 9.12 -9.53 24.41
C GLU A 8 9.66 -10.54 23.39
N ILE A 9 9.51 -10.29 22.08
CA ILE A 9 10.07 -11.12 21.01
C ILE A 9 11.62 -11.14 21.09
N GLU A 10 12.24 -10.01 21.39
CA GLU A 10 13.69 -9.93 21.55
C GLU A 10 14.17 -10.71 22.78
N GLU A 11 13.43 -10.67 23.89
CA GLU A 11 13.69 -11.48 25.09
C GLU A 11 13.55 -12.98 24.79
N GLU A 12 12.50 -13.42 24.04
CA GLU A 12 12.34 -14.80 23.61
C GLU A 12 13.54 -15.27 22.74
N TYR A 13 14.07 -14.38 21.92
CA TYR A 13 15.24 -14.68 21.10
C TYR A 13 16.51 -14.80 21.96
N GLN A 14 16.73 -13.91 22.93
CA GLN A 14 17.88 -13.97 23.83
C GLN A 14 17.86 -15.20 24.73
N ASP A 15 16.65 -15.65 25.13
CA ASP A 15 16.45 -16.90 25.87
C ASP A 15 16.67 -18.17 25.01
N GLY A 16 16.89 -18.01 23.69
CA GLY A 16 17.11 -19.11 22.76
C GLY A 16 15.84 -19.91 22.40
N ARG A 17 14.65 -19.33 22.66
CA ARG A 17 13.36 -20.00 22.39
C ARG A 17 12.97 -19.95 20.92
N ILE A 18 13.43 -18.94 20.19
CA ILE A 18 13.12 -18.70 18.78
C ILE A 18 14.39 -18.55 17.95
N SER A 19 14.28 -18.91 16.67
CA SER A 19 15.38 -18.76 15.72
C SER A 19 15.52 -17.30 15.24
N PRO A 20 16.70 -16.89 14.70
CA PRO A 20 16.87 -15.54 14.15
C PRO A 20 15.87 -15.20 13.04
N GLY A 21 15.54 -16.16 12.17
CA GLY A 21 14.55 -15.98 11.10
C GLY A 21 13.13 -15.82 11.64
N GLU A 22 12.79 -16.55 12.69
CA GLU A 22 11.49 -16.44 13.33
C GLU A 22 11.33 -15.09 14.04
N ARG A 23 12.36 -14.64 14.78
CA ARG A 23 12.40 -13.31 15.37
C ARG A 23 12.15 -12.23 14.32
N TYR A 24 12.88 -12.28 13.21
CA TYR A 24 12.71 -11.33 12.11
C TYR A 24 11.27 -11.30 11.58
N ASN A 25 10.69 -12.46 11.29
CA ASN A 25 9.33 -12.55 10.78
C ASN A 25 8.31 -12.02 11.80
N LYS A 26 8.40 -12.40 13.07
CA LYS A 26 7.50 -11.91 14.13
C LYS A 26 7.55 -10.36 14.27
N VAL A 27 8.75 -9.78 14.20
CA VAL A 27 8.94 -8.32 14.29
C VAL A 27 8.33 -7.60 13.08
N VAL A 28 8.60 -8.10 11.87
CA VAL A 28 8.06 -7.54 10.62
C VAL A 28 6.54 -7.64 10.59
N ASP A 29 5.97 -8.79 10.93
CA ASP A 29 4.54 -9.00 10.96
C ASP A 29 3.87 -8.06 11.97
N ARG A 30 4.45 -7.92 13.17
CA ARG A 30 3.92 -7.03 14.19
C ARG A 30 3.89 -5.57 13.74
N TRP A 31 4.96 -5.09 13.11
CA TRP A 31 4.98 -3.74 12.57
C TRP A 31 4.06 -3.56 11.36
N GLY A 32 3.85 -4.60 10.57
CA GLY A 32 2.86 -4.63 9.50
C GLY A 32 1.44 -4.44 10.03
N GLU A 33 1.04 -5.21 11.06
CA GLU A 33 -0.26 -5.10 11.72
C GLU A 33 -0.50 -3.69 12.29
N VAL A 34 0.49 -3.16 13.02
CA VAL A 34 0.39 -1.81 13.60
C VAL A 34 0.26 -0.74 12.54
N THR A 35 1.00 -0.88 11.45
CA THR A 35 0.94 0.06 10.32
C THR A 35 -0.44 0.07 9.67
N ASN A 36 -1.06 -1.09 9.51
CA ASN A 36 -2.41 -1.23 8.97
C ASN A 36 -3.46 -0.65 9.96
N ALA A 37 -3.35 -0.98 11.24
CA ALA A 37 -4.24 -0.46 12.27
C ALA A 37 -4.21 1.07 12.35
N VAL A 38 -3.03 1.68 12.22
CA VAL A 38 -2.88 3.15 12.15
C VAL A 38 -3.53 3.71 10.89
N ALA A 39 -3.43 3.03 9.75
CA ALA A 39 -4.06 3.46 8.51
C ALA A 39 -5.59 3.43 8.60
N ASP A 40 -6.14 2.37 9.17
CA ASP A 40 -7.59 2.21 9.32
C ASP A 40 -8.17 3.24 10.29
N GLU A 41 -7.49 3.47 11.43
CA GLU A 41 -7.90 4.48 12.39
C GLU A 41 -7.84 5.89 11.80
N LEU A 42 -6.75 6.21 11.09
CA LEU A 42 -6.60 7.49 10.40
C LEU A 42 -7.71 7.72 9.38
N THR A 43 -8.05 6.71 8.59
CA THR A 43 -9.14 6.81 7.61
C THR A 43 -10.49 7.02 8.29
N ARG A 44 -10.72 6.33 9.41
CA ARG A 44 -11.95 6.49 10.19
C ARG A 44 -12.07 7.88 10.80
N GLU A 45 -10.99 8.42 11.37
CA GLU A 45 -10.97 9.77 11.95
C GLU A 45 -11.14 10.85 10.89
N LEU A 46 -10.48 10.70 9.72
CA LEU A 46 -10.63 11.64 8.62
C LEU A 46 -12.04 11.64 8.02
N GLY A 47 -12.73 10.50 8.06
CA GLY A 47 -14.09 10.34 7.51
C GLY A 47 -15.21 10.85 8.41
N ARG A 48 -14.92 11.24 9.65
CA ARG A 48 -15.92 11.67 10.64
C ARG A 48 -15.64 13.06 11.15
N GLU A 49 -16.68 13.83 11.30
CA GLU A 49 -16.64 15.16 11.88
C GLU A 49 -17.78 15.32 12.89
N VAL A 50 -17.44 15.87 14.05
CA VAL A 50 -18.45 16.20 15.07
C VAL A 50 -18.94 17.62 14.83
N ILE A 51 -20.19 17.75 14.42
CA ILE A 51 -20.85 19.03 14.16
C ILE A 51 -21.73 19.38 15.37
N ARG A 52 -21.72 20.65 15.76
CA ARG A 52 -22.63 21.18 16.79
C ARG A 52 -23.76 21.92 16.11
N ASP A 53 -24.99 21.52 16.44
CA ASP A 53 -26.20 22.22 16.02
C ASP A 53 -26.38 23.54 16.76
N ALA A 54 -27.30 24.39 16.28
CA ALA A 54 -27.64 25.67 16.89
C ALA A 54 -28.09 25.53 18.36
N ASP A 55 -28.64 24.37 18.74
CA ASP A 55 -29.04 24.01 20.08
C ASP A 55 -27.90 23.46 20.97
N GLY A 56 -26.68 23.44 20.47
CA GLY A 56 -25.48 22.95 21.18
C GLY A 56 -25.35 21.42 21.27
N LYS A 57 -26.22 20.67 20.56
CA LYS A 57 -26.17 19.21 20.52
C LYS A 57 -25.12 18.75 19.51
N GLU A 58 -24.24 17.85 19.94
CA GLU A 58 -23.22 17.25 19.09
C GLU A 58 -23.79 16.03 18.37
N PHE A 59 -23.52 15.93 17.07
CA PHE A 59 -23.80 14.74 16.26
C PHE A 59 -22.63 14.45 15.32
N GLU A 60 -22.41 13.16 15.06
CA GLU A 60 -21.41 12.72 14.08
C GLU A 60 -21.98 12.86 12.67
N SER A 61 -21.22 13.47 11.79
CA SER A 61 -21.50 13.59 10.36
C SER A 61 -20.31 13.11 9.54
N GLU A 62 -20.57 12.80 8.28
CA GLU A 62 -19.49 12.55 7.32
C GLU A 62 -18.64 13.82 7.15
N SER A 63 -17.33 13.65 7.20
CA SER A 63 -16.40 14.76 7.09
C SER A 63 -16.34 15.30 5.66
N LEU A 64 -16.42 16.61 5.52
CA LEU A 64 -16.19 17.32 4.27
C LEU A 64 -14.69 17.63 4.04
N ASN A 65 -13.80 16.90 4.71
CA ASN A 65 -12.37 17.05 4.52
C ASN A 65 -11.98 16.77 3.06
N PRO A 66 -11.38 17.73 2.33
CA PRO A 66 -11.04 17.56 0.92
C PRO A 66 -10.14 16.35 0.63
N ILE A 67 -9.23 16.02 1.57
CA ILE A 67 -8.32 14.88 1.43
C ILE A 67 -9.11 13.58 1.51
N TYR A 68 -10.02 13.46 2.48
CA TYR A 68 -10.89 12.30 2.62
C TYR A 68 -11.76 12.13 1.37
N MET A 69 -12.42 13.19 0.92
CA MET A 69 -13.28 13.16 -0.28
C MET A 69 -12.52 12.72 -1.54
N MET A 70 -11.29 13.18 -1.74
CA MET A 70 -10.47 12.79 -2.90
C MET A 70 -10.07 11.31 -2.86
N VAL A 71 -9.73 10.80 -1.69
CA VAL A 71 -9.29 9.41 -1.54
C VAL A 71 -10.47 8.45 -1.58
N ASP A 72 -11.57 8.78 -0.93
CA ASP A 72 -12.79 7.96 -0.89
C ASP A 72 -13.42 7.84 -2.28
N SER A 73 -13.54 8.94 -3.00
CA SER A 73 -14.03 8.94 -4.38
C SER A 73 -13.08 8.28 -5.40
N GLY A 74 -11.82 8.01 -5.01
CA GLY A 74 -10.79 7.50 -5.92
C GLY A 74 -10.29 8.52 -6.96
N ALA A 75 -10.67 9.79 -6.86
CA ALA A 75 -10.26 10.82 -7.79
C ALA A 75 -8.75 11.07 -7.77
N ARG A 76 -8.16 11.08 -6.58
CA ARG A 76 -6.71 11.26 -6.41
C ARG A 76 -6.23 10.72 -5.06
N GLY A 77 -5.04 10.11 -5.08
CA GLY A 77 -4.42 9.57 -3.89
C GLY A 77 -4.90 8.16 -3.54
N SER A 78 -4.25 7.59 -2.54
CA SER A 78 -4.61 6.30 -1.96
C SER A 78 -4.50 6.38 -0.44
N GLN A 79 -5.20 5.47 0.26
CA GLN A 79 -5.09 5.35 1.71
C GLN A 79 -3.64 5.20 2.19
N GLN A 80 -2.80 4.49 1.43
CA GLN A 80 -1.38 4.35 1.75
C GLN A 80 -0.61 5.68 1.68
N GLN A 81 -0.94 6.55 0.72
CA GLN A 81 -0.32 7.86 0.60
C GLN A 81 -0.72 8.77 1.75
N VAL A 82 -1.99 8.77 2.14
CA VAL A 82 -2.48 9.54 3.29
C VAL A 82 -1.84 9.05 4.59
N ARG A 83 -1.71 7.74 4.76
CA ARG A 83 -1.00 7.15 5.90
C ARG A 83 0.44 7.67 6.02
N GLN A 84 1.18 7.75 4.92
CA GLN A 84 2.55 8.26 4.93
C GLN A 84 2.61 9.76 5.25
N LEU A 85 1.59 10.53 4.89
CA LEU A 85 1.53 11.97 5.14
C LEU A 85 1.17 12.32 6.58
N ALA A 86 0.21 11.63 7.17
CA ALA A 86 -0.38 11.99 8.46
C ALA A 86 -0.34 10.89 9.53
N GLY A 87 -0.10 9.65 9.14
CA GLY A 87 -0.04 8.50 10.05
C GLY A 87 1.38 8.06 10.35
N MET A 88 1.76 6.90 9.82
CA MET A 88 3.07 6.28 10.00
C MET A 88 3.59 5.78 8.67
N ARG A 89 4.85 6.07 8.34
CA ARG A 89 5.42 5.61 7.08
C ARG A 89 5.57 4.09 7.01
N GLY A 90 5.99 3.44 8.10
CA GLY A 90 6.06 1.99 8.23
C GLY A 90 7.40 1.39 7.82
N LEU A 91 7.37 0.11 7.45
CA LEU A 91 8.57 -0.65 7.09
C LEU A 91 9.09 -0.26 5.71
N MET A 92 10.41 -0.25 5.56
CA MET A 92 11.11 0.04 4.31
C MET A 92 11.83 -1.20 3.81
N ALA A 93 11.83 -1.41 2.49
CA ALA A 93 12.60 -2.47 1.86
C ALA A 93 13.93 -1.93 1.32
N LYS A 94 15.00 -2.73 1.47
CA LYS A 94 16.27 -2.53 0.78
C LYS A 94 16.10 -2.75 -0.73
N PRO A 95 17.01 -2.27 -1.56
CA PRO A 95 17.02 -2.60 -3.00
C PRO A 95 17.03 -4.11 -3.29
N SER A 96 17.61 -4.93 -2.41
CA SER A 96 17.61 -6.39 -2.48
C SER A 96 16.23 -7.04 -2.31
N GLY A 97 15.25 -6.29 -1.78
CA GLY A 97 13.92 -6.80 -1.44
C GLY A 97 13.74 -7.16 0.03
N GLU A 98 14.82 -7.25 0.81
CA GLU A 98 14.79 -7.50 2.24
C GLU A 98 14.15 -6.32 2.98
N ILE A 99 13.25 -6.59 3.92
CA ILE A 99 12.58 -5.58 4.73
C ILE A 99 13.48 -5.20 5.91
N ILE A 100 13.62 -3.91 6.18
CA ILE A 100 14.35 -3.40 7.34
C ILE A 100 13.44 -3.53 8.56
N GLU A 101 13.91 -4.22 9.60
CA GLU A 101 13.13 -4.50 10.82
C GLU A 101 12.69 -3.23 11.57
N THR A 102 13.48 -2.17 11.48
CA THR A 102 13.18 -0.89 12.14
C THR A 102 12.21 -0.08 11.29
N PRO A 103 10.97 0.15 11.76
CA PRO A 103 10.00 0.93 11.03
C PRO A 103 10.28 2.42 11.13
N ILE A 104 9.79 3.18 10.16
CA ILE A 104 9.72 4.62 10.23
C ILE A 104 8.37 4.98 10.86
N THR A 105 8.40 5.35 12.14
CA THR A 105 7.19 5.70 12.90
C THR A 105 6.71 7.12 12.62
N ALA A 106 7.59 8.00 12.19
CA ALA A 106 7.26 9.37 11.83
C ALA A 106 6.52 9.43 10.48
N ASN A 107 5.73 10.47 10.30
CA ASN A 107 5.07 10.82 9.04
C ASN A 107 5.78 12.03 8.39
N PHE A 108 5.38 12.36 7.17
CA PHE A 108 5.98 13.50 6.46
C PHE A 108 5.60 14.86 7.06
N ARG A 109 4.45 14.96 7.75
CA ARG A 109 4.03 16.21 8.40
C ARG A 109 4.91 16.55 9.59
N GLU A 110 5.25 15.55 10.41
CA GLU A 110 6.16 15.70 11.56
C GLU A 110 7.60 15.90 11.13
N GLY A 111 7.96 15.32 10.00
CA GLY A 111 9.32 15.24 9.51
C GLY A 111 10.06 13.99 10.00
N LEU A 112 11.00 13.54 9.20
CA LEU A 112 11.80 12.35 9.47
C LEU A 112 13.10 12.73 10.20
N SER A 113 13.56 11.86 11.10
CA SER A 113 14.92 11.96 11.61
C SER A 113 15.95 11.67 10.51
N VAL A 114 17.20 12.07 10.70
CA VAL A 114 18.27 11.85 9.71
C VAL A 114 18.40 10.37 9.35
N LEU A 115 18.34 9.49 10.34
CA LEU A 115 18.43 8.04 10.13
C LEU A 115 17.21 7.51 9.37
N GLN A 116 16.02 7.93 9.73
CA GLN A 116 14.78 7.56 9.03
C GLN A 116 14.75 8.06 7.59
N TYR A 117 15.27 9.26 7.36
CA TYR A 117 15.42 9.79 6.01
C TYR A 117 16.40 8.93 5.19
N PHE A 118 17.56 8.60 5.75
CA PHE A 118 18.53 7.75 5.07
C PHE A 118 17.94 6.38 4.71
N VAL A 119 17.27 5.71 5.62
CA VAL A 119 16.58 4.44 5.38
C VAL A 119 15.55 4.59 4.26
N SER A 120 14.82 5.69 4.23
CA SER A 120 13.80 5.94 3.23
C SER A 120 14.35 6.17 1.82
N THR A 121 15.61 6.60 1.68
CA THR A 121 16.24 6.80 0.37
C THR A 121 16.45 5.49 -0.40
N HIS A 122 16.59 4.36 0.29
CA HIS A 122 16.66 3.05 -0.36
C HIS A 122 15.41 2.73 -1.19
N GLY A 123 14.23 2.96 -0.60
CA GLY A 123 12.96 2.76 -1.31
C GLY A 123 12.78 3.74 -2.49
N ALA A 124 13.17 5.00 -2.31
CA ALA A 124 13.11 5.99 -3.38
C ALA A 124 14.01 5.62 -4.56
N ARG A 125 15.25 5.24 -4.28
CA ARG A 125 16.21 4.81 -5.33
C ARG A 125 15.72 3.58 -6.08
N LYS A 126 15.21 2.57 -5.37
CA LYS A 126 14.61 1.38 -5.98
C LYS A 126 13.42 1.76 -6.87
N GLY A 127 12.53 2.61 -6.38
CA GLY A 127 11.36 3.05 -7.14
C GLY A 127 11.72 3.78 -8.44
N LEU A 128 12.76 4.62 -8.42
CA LEU A 128 13.26 5.30 -9.62
C LEU A 128 13.84 4.31 -10.64
N ALA A 129 14.64 3.35 -10.18
CA ALA A 129 15.21 2.32 -11.05
C ALA A 129 14.12 1.41 -11.64
N ASP A 130 13.17 0.96 -10.83
CA ASP A 130 12.05 0.12 -11.27
C ASP A 130 11.17 0.85 -12.30
N THR A 131 10.92 2.13 -12.12
CA THR A 131 10.14 2.94 -13.07
C THR A 131 10.82 3.01 -14.43
N ALA A 132 12.14 3.25 -14.46
CA ALA A 132 12.91 3.30 -15.70
C ALA A 132 12.87 1.96 -16.45
N LEU A 133 13.07 0.84 -15.76
CA LEU A 133 13.03 -0.49 -16.35
C LEU A 133 11.63 -0.89 -16.83
N LYS A 134 10.60 -0.61 -16.05
CA LYS A 134 9.21 -0.89 -16.43
C LYS A 134 8.77 -0.11 -17.66
N THR A 135 9.19 1.14 -17.79
CA THR A 135 8.91 1.97 -18.97
C THR A 135 9.48 1.37 -20.24
N ALA A 136 10.73 0.92 -20.21
CA ALA A 136 11.39 0.28 -21.34
C ALA A 136 10.68 -1.04 -21.73
N ASN A 137 10.37 -1.89 -20.76
CA ASN A 137 9.67 -3.16 -20.99
C ASN A 137 8.27 -2.94 -21.56
N SER A 138 7.52 -1.96 -21.02
CA SER A 138 6.19 -1.60 -21.52
C SER A 138 6.23 -1.11 -22.97
N GLY A 139 7.18 -0.25 -23.31
CA GLY A 139 7.35 0.24 -24.67
C GLY A 139 7.67 -0.87 -25.67
N TYR A 140 8.57 -1.77 -25.32
CA TYR A 140 8.91 -2.92 -26.16
C TYR A 140 7.74 -3.91 -26.31
N LEU A 141 6.99 -4.17 -25.23
CA LEU A 141 5.77 -4.99 -25.29
C LEU A 141 4.73 -4.37 -26.21
N THR A 142 4.46 -3.08 -26.06
CA THR A 142 3.50 -2.34 -26.88
C THR A 142 3.88 -2.43 -28.36
N ARG A 143 5.16 -2.21 -28.70
CA ARG A 143 5.62 -2.34 -30.08
C ARG A 143 5.37 -3.73 -30.64
N ARG A 144 5.72 -4.79 -29.91
CA ARG A 144 5.49 -6.17 -30.36
C ARG A 144 4.01 -6.47 -30.56
N LEU A 145 3.13 -5.98 -29.68
CA LEU A 145 1.69 -6.16 -29.81
C LEU A 145 1.14 -5.43 -31.04
N VAL A 146 1.59 -4.21 -31.29
CA VAL A 146 1.21 -3.44 -32.48
C VAL A 146 1.67 -4.15 -33.74
N ASP A 147 2.92 -4.62 -33.80
CA ASP A 147 3.48 -5.33 -34.98
C ASP A 147 2.67 -6.59 -35.31
N VAL A 148 2.14 -7.30 -34.32
CA VAL A 148 1.31 -8.51 -34.52
C VAL A 148 -0.14 -8.17 -34.85
N SER A 149 -0.71 -7.13 -34.26
CA SER A 149 -2.13 -6.83 -34.35
C SER A 149 -2.52 -5.79 -35.41
N GLN A 150 -1.54 -5.11 -36.04
CA GLN A 150 -1.82 -4.03 -37.00
C GLN A 150 -2.64 -4.49 -38.24
N ASP A 151 -2.52 -5.76 -38.63
CA ASP A 151 -3.22 -6.33 -39.78
C ASP A 151 -4.60 -6.92 -39.39
N CYS A 152 -4.94 -6.95 -38.10
CA CYS A 152 -6.25 -7.44 -37.62
C CYS A 152 -7.30 -6.36 -37.80
N ILE A 153 -8.28 -6.63 -38.64
CA ILE A 153 -9.43 -5.76 -38.93
C ILE A 153 -10.69 -6.36 -38.32
N VAL A 154 -11.40 -5.58 -37.51
CA VAL A 154 -12.73 -5.98 -37.01
C VAL A 154 -13.72 -5.81 -38.14
N THR A 155 -14.30 -6.94 -38.63
CA THR A 155 -15.23 -6.96 -39.74
C THR A 155 -16.70 -6.96 -39.31
N GLU A 156 -16.96 -7.45 -38.09
CA GLU A 156 -18.32 -7.57 -37.55
C GLU A 156 -18.33 -7.06 -36.09
N THR A 157 -19.44 -6.50 -35.66
CA THR A 157 -19.61 -5.99 -34.30
C THR A 157 -19.74 -7.16 -33.30
N ASP A 158 -20.44 -8.22 -33.71
CA ASP A 158 -20.61 -9.47 -32.95
C ASP A 158 -20.74 -10.62 -33.91
N CYS A 159 -19.83 -11.57 -33.87
CA CYS A 159 -19.85 -12.75 -34.73
C CYS A 159 -20.78 -13.86 -34.22
N GLY A 160 -21.44 -13.68 -33.06
CA GLY A 160 -22.38 -14.63 -32.47
C GLY A 160 -21.75 -15.97 -32.06
N THR A 161 -20.42 -16.06 -31.92
CA THR A 161 -19.76 -17.28 -31.47
C THR A 161 -20.00 -17.50 -29.99
N ILE A 162 -20.24 -18.75 -29.60
CA ILE A 162 -20.26 -19.18 -28.19
C ILE A 162 -18.87 -19.65 -27.71
N ASP A 163 -17.91 -19.77 -28.63
CA ASP A 163 -16.53 -20.11 -28.29
C ASP A 163 -15.85 -18.90 -27.69
N GLY A 164 -15.37 -19.02 -26.45
CA GLY A 164 -14.71 -17.96 -25.70
C GLY A 164 -13.46 -18.47 -24.99
N ILE A 165 -12.70 -17.55 -24.46
CA ILE A 165 -11.59 -17.89 -23.56
C ILE A 165 -12.12 -17.84 -22.13
N GLU A 166 -12.08 -18.99 -21.46
CA GLU A 166 -12.48 -19.06 -20.06
C GLU A 166 -11.40 -18.38 -19.18
N VAL A 167 -11.79 -17.31 -18.50
CA VAL A 167 -10.90 -16.57 -17.61
C VAL A 167 -11.39 -16.72 -16.18
N THR A 168 -10.54 -17.25 -15.32
CA THR A 168 -10.81 -17.34 -13.88
C THR A 168 -10.24 -16.13 -13.16
N ALA A 169 -10.92 -15.71 -12.07
CA ALA A 169 -10.43 -14.62 -11.23
C ALA A 169 -9.05 -14.96 -10.64
N LEU A 170 -8.10 -14.06 -10.77
CA LEU A 170 -6.79 -14.17 -10.13
C LEU A 170 -6.93 -13.84 -8.64
N LEU A 171 -6.92 -14.87 -7.80
CA LEU A 171 -6.94 -14.75 -6.35
C LEU A 171 -5.50 -14.65 -5.82
N GLU A 172 -5.11 -13.49 -5.30
CA GLU A 172 -3.85 -13.30 -4.60
C GLU A 172 -4.14 -13.15 -3.11
N ALA A 173 -3.67 -14.09 -2.31
CA ALA A 173 -3.90 -14.15 -0.85
C ALA A 173 -5.38 -14.04 -0.42
N GLY A 174 -6.30 -14.68 -1.17
CA GLY A 174 -7.73 -14.71 -0.86
C GLY A 174 -8.48 -13.39 -1.17
N ARG A 175 -7.83 -12.41 -1.76
CA ARG A 175 -8.46 -11.18 -2.25
C ARG A 175 -8.53 -11.20 -3.77
N ASP A 176 -9.71 -10.90 -4.28
CA ASP A 176 -9.92 -10.73 -5.71
C ASP A 176 -9.06 -9.54 -6.19
N ARG A 177 -8.01 -9.85 -6.95
CA ARG A 177 -7.31 -8.84 -7.70
C ARG A 177 -8.25 -8.46 -8.84
N LYS A 178 -8.85 -7.26 -8.79
CA LYS A 178 -9.79 -6.70 -9.76
C LYS A 178 -9.64 -7.40 -11.11
N SER A 179 -10.62 -8.25 -11.43
CA SER A 179 -10.69 -8.88 -12.73
C SER A 179 -10.70 -7.75 -13.76
N VAL A 180 -9.67 -7.69 -14.57
CA VAL A 180 -9.68 -6.83 -15.75
C VAL A 180 -10.59 -7.54 -16.73
N VAL A 181 -11.80 -7.08 -16.78
CA VAL A 181 -12.74 -7.45 -17.86
C VAL A 181 -12.32 -6.68 -19.10
#